data_8e60a2b4e9b8975dd118c0273ab57ccf
#
_entry.id   8e60a2b4e9b8975dd118c0273ab57ccf
#
_cell.length_a   1.000
_cell.length_b   1.000
_cell.length_c   1.000
_cell.angle_alpha   90.00
_cell.angle_beta   90.00
_cell.angle_gamma   90.00
#
_symmetry.space_group_name_H-M   'P 1'
#
loop_
_entity.id
_entity.type
_entity.pdbx_description
1 polymer ?
#
loop_
_entity_poly.entity_id
_entity_poly.type
_entity_poly.pdbx_seq_one_letter_code
_entity_poly.pdbx_strand_id
1 'polypeptide(L)' 'MRRERPLPGRQEAILYVIRSWIIEHGEGPTIRQIGERVGLSSTSSVAYQLGQLEGRGLISRTGRGWNSCRIGGC' A
#
# COMPACT_ATOMS: atom_id res chain seq x y z
N MET A 1 -18.63 -16.09 9.11
CA MET A 1 -18.23 -15.69 8.92
C MET A 1 -17.78 -14.60 8.79
N ARG A 2 -17.42 -13.94 8.50
CA ARG A 2 -16.88 -13.07 8.45
C ARG A 2 -16.99 -12.03 8.26
N ARG A 3 -16.94 -11.52 8.36
CA ARG A 3 -16.97 -10.68 8.30
C ARG A 3 -16.49 -9.49 8.05
N GLU A 4 -15.56 -9.32 8.14
CA GLU A 4 -15.07 -8.10 7.81
C GLU A 4 -15.08 -7.87 6.34
N ARG A 5 -15.29 -6.67 5.86
CA ARG A 5 -15.37 -6.41 4.48
C ARG A 5 -14.03 -6.50 3.88
N PRO A 6 -13.83 -7.15 2.75
CA PRO A 6 -12.54 -7.15 2.09
C PRO A 6 -12.24 -5.77 1.52
N LEU A 7 -10.97 -5.47 1.36
CA LEU A 7 -10.58 -4.23 0.74
C LEU A 7 -10.92 -4.26 -0.73
N PRO A 8 -11.17 -3.10 -1.34
CA PRO A 8 -11.30 -3.06 -2.79
C PRO A 8 -10.09 -3.68 -3.44
N GLY A 9 -10.30 -4.34 -4.56
CA GLY A 9 -9.22 -5.07 -5.22
C GLY A 9 -7.98 -4.24 -5.46
N ARG A 10 -8.15 -2.97 -5.82
CA ARG A 10 -7.02 -2.10 -6.07
C ARG A 10 -6.23 -1.81 -4.82
N GLN A 11 -6.91 -1.57 -3.72
CA GLN A 11 -6.23 -1.31 -2.47
C GLN A 11 -5.50 -2.53 -1.96
N GLU A 12 -6.11 -3.69 -2.14
CA GLU A 12 -5.49 -4.93 -1.76
C GLU A 12 -4.24 -5.20 -2.58
N ALA A 13 -4.29 -4.92 -3.87
CA ALA A 13 -3.14 -5.11 -4.73
C ALA A 13 -2.00 -4.19 -4.31
N ILE A 14 -2.32 -2.95 -3.98
CA ILE A 14 -1.31 -2.00 -3.54
C ILE A 14 -0.67 -2.46 -2.24
N LEU A 15 -1.48 -2.92 -1.30
CA LEU A 15 -0.96 -3.41 -0.04
C LEU A 15 -0.03 -4.59 -0.24
N TYR A 16 -0.41 -5.49 -1.13
CA TYR A 16 0.41 -6.64 -1.46
C TYR A 16 1.76 -6.21 -2.05
N VAL A 17 1.72 -5.22 -2.95
CA VAL A 17 2.94 -4.71 -3.56
C VAL A 17 3.87 -4.13 -2.50
N ILE A 18 3.33 -3.37 -1.57
CA ILE A 18 4.13 -2.77 -0.52
C ILE A 18 4.81 -3.86 0.31
N ARG A 19 4.05 -4.85 0.71
CA ARG A 19 4.60 -5.94 1.53
C ARG A 19 5.67 -6.74 0.80
N SER A 20 5.39 -7.10 -0.45
CA SER A 20 6.34 -7.88 -1.23
C SER A 20 7.61 -7.09 -1.48
N TRP A 21 7.46 -5.81 -1.76
CA TRP A 21 8.60 -4.95 -2.04
C TRP A 21 9.52 -4.88 -0.84
N ILE A 22 8.94 -4.72 0.34
CA ILE A 22 9.73 -4.65 1.56
C ILE A 22 10.50 -5.94 1.77
N ILE A 23 9.86 -7.08 1.52
CA ILE A 23 10.51 -8.37 1.67
C ILE A 23 11.66 -8.51 0.68
N GLU A 24 11.46 -8.05 -0.56
CA GLU A 24 12.46 -8.22 -1.60
C GLU A 24 13.60 -7.23 -1.48
N HIS A 25 13.30 -6.01 -1.10
CA HIS A 25 14.28 -4.92 -1.16
C HIS A 25 14.69 -4.36 0.18
N GLY A 26 13.98 -4.73 1.23
CA GLY A 26 14.30 -4.23 2.56
C GLY A 26 13.82 -2.83 2.84
N GLU A 27 13.12 -2.24 1.90
CA GLU A 27 12.56 -0.90 2.09
C GLU A 27 11.27 -0.80 1.30
N GLY A 28 10.45 0.18 1.63
CA GLY A 28 9.16 0.34 0.99
C GLY A 28 9.27 0.95 -0.39
N PRO A 29 8.30 0.67 -1.26
CA PRO A 29 8.30 1.21 -2.61
C PRO A 29 7.87 2.67 -2.62
N THR A 30 8.25 3.39 -3.67
CA THR A 30 7.76 4.73 -3.90
C THR A 30 6.40 4.64 -4.57
N ILE A 31 5.70 5.77 -4.61
CA ILE A 31 4.40 5.81 -5.25
C ILE A 31 4.49 5.41 -6.73
N ARG A 32 5.57 5.80 -7.39
CA ARG A 32 5.76 5.46 -8.77
C ARG A 32 5.97 3.96 -8.96
N GLN A 33 6.77 3.36 -8.09
CA GLN A 33 7.00 1.94 -8.14
C GLN A 33 5.73 1.15 -7.89
N ILE A 34 4.92 1.62 -6.96
CA ILE A 34 3.64 0.97 -6.71
C ILE A 34 2.76 1.04 -7.95
N GLY A 35 2.68 2.22 -8.56
CA GLY A 35 1.85 2.39 -9.74
C GLY A 35 2.26 1.45 -10.87
N GLU A 36 3.54 1.28 -11.07
CA GLU A 36 4.03 0.40 -12.11
C GLU A 36 3.65 -1.04 -11.86
N ARG A 37 3.73 -1.47 -10.60
CA ARG A 37 3.42 -2.85 -10.27
C ARG A 37 1.94 -3.15 -10.38
N VAL A 38 1.08 -2.19 -10.06
CA VAL A 38 -0.36 -2.45 -10.11
C VAL A 38 -0.99 -2.01 -11.42
N GLY A 39 -0.19 -1.49 -12.35
CA GLY A 39 -0.71 -1.12 -13.66
C GLY A 39 -1.45 0.18 -13.72
N LEU A 40 -1.19 1.09 -12.79
CA LEU A 40 -1.81 2.40 -12.80
C LEU A 40 -0.84 3.40 -13.42
N SER A 41 -1.30 4.08 -14.45
CA SER A 41 -0.44 5.04 -15.12
C SER A 41 -0.44 6.40 -14.43
N SER A 42 -1.42 6.66 -13.58
CA SER A 42 -1.53 7.95 -12.92
C SER A 42 -1.10 7.84 -11.46
N THR A 43 -0.13 8.66 -11.08
CA THR A 43 0.29 8.69 -9.68
C THR A 43 -0.79 9.26 -8.78
N SER A 44 -1.67 10.09 -9.34
CA SER A 44 -2.79 10.61 -8.56
C SER A 44 -3.72 9.51 -8.09
N SER A 45 -3.98 8.55 -8.97
CA SER A 45 -4.81 7.42 -8.60
C SER A 45 -4.15 6.59 -7.51
N VAL A 46 -2.86 6.36 -7.62
CA VAL A 46 -2.13 5.63 -6.60
C VAL A 46 -2.16 6.39 -5.29
N ALA A 47 -1.92 7.69 -5.35
CA ALA A 47 -1.91 8.52 -4.14
C ALA A 47 -3.25 8.47 -3.42
N TYR A 48 -4.34 8.50 -4.18
CA TYR A 48 -5.66 8.43 -3.58
C TYR A 48 -5.84 7.12 -2.81
N GLN A 49 -5.46 6.01 -3.45
CA GLN A 49 -5.60 4.71 -2.80
C GLN A 49 -4.69 4.60 -1.58
N LEU A 50 -3.48 5.14 -1.69
CA LEU A 50 -2.56 5.12 -0.55
C LEU A 50 -3.13 5.92 0.61
N GLY A 51 -3.75 7.07 0.32
CA GLY A 51 -4.39 7.86 1.36
C GLY A 51 -5.49 7.10 2.07
N GLN A 52 -6.26 6.31 1.32
CA GLN A 52 -7.30 5.48 1.92
C GLN A 52 -6.70 4.41 2.84
N LEU A 53 -5.65 3.77 2.38
CA LEU A 53 -5.00 2.74 3.19
C LEU A 53 -4.34 3.34 4.42
N GLU A 54 -3.74 4.49 4.27
CA GLU A 54 -3.12 5.17 5.41
C GLU A 54 -4.17 5.56 6.43
N GLY A 55 -5.31 6.03 5.97
CA GLY A 55 -6.40 6.39 6.86
C GLY A 55 -6.95 5.21 7.63
N ARG A 56 -6.79 4.01 7.10
CA ARG A 56 -7.21 2.80 7.78
C ARG A 56 -6.14 2.25 8.72
N GLY A 57 -4.96 2.86 8.72
CA GLY A 57 -3.88 2.41 9.57
C GLY A 57 -3.15 1.18 9.05
N LEU A 58 -3.30 0.89 7.77
CA LEU A 58 -2.67 -0.29 7.17
C LEU A 58 -1.29 -0.02 6.64
N ILE A 59 -1.00 1.23 6.31
CA ILE A 59 0.31 1.63 5.82
C ILE A 59 0.69 2.96 6.42
N SER A 60 1.98 3.26 6.37
CA SER A 60 2.45 4.57 6.78
C SER A 60 3.57 4.99 5.85
N ARG A 61 3.82 6.27 5.84
CA ARG A 61 4.87 6.83 5.01
C ARG A 61 6.16 6.87 5.79
N THR A 62 7.21 6.32 5.23
CA THR A 62 8.50 6.34 5.88
C THR A 62 9.54 6.80 4.86
N GLY A 63 10.11 7.97 5.09
CA GLY A 63 11.08 8.50 4.17
C GLY A 63 10.51 8.67 2.79
N ARG A 64 11.10 8.01 1.80
CA ARG A 64 10.64 8.12 0.44
C ARG A 64 9.64 7.07 0.04
N GLY A 65 9.44 6.07 0.86
CA GLY A 65 8.59 4.97 0.48
C GLY A 65 7.46 4.76 1.45
N TRP A 66 6.72 3.69 1.22
CA TRP A 66 5.59 3.33 2.05
C TRP A 66 5.90 2.05 2.79
N ASN A 67 5.37 1.93 3.97
CA ASN A 67 5.60 0.77 4.82
C ASN A 67 4.27 0.17 5.22
N SER A 68 4.22 -1.15 5.33
CA SER A 68 3.00 -1.78 5.80
C SER A 68 2.99 -1.80 7.31
N CYS A 69 1.80 -1.62 7.87
CA CYS A 69 1.64 -1.59 9.31
C CYS A 69 0.96 -2.87 9.74
N ARG A 70 1.36 -3.35 10.90
CA ARG A 70 0.64 -4.43 11.51
C ARG A 70 -0.36 -3.85 12.45
N ILE A 71 -1.24 -4.68 12.91
CA ILE A 71 -2.25 -4.25 13.84
C ILE A 71 -1.60 -3.57 15.01
N GLY A 72 -2.05 -2.39 15.30
CA GLY A 72 -1.62 -1.68 16.46
C GLY A 72 -0.31 -0.98 16.32
N GLY A 73 0.34 -1.05 15.19
CA GLY A 73 1.57 -0.40 15.22
C GLY A 73 2.21 -0.01 13.92
N CYS A 74 2.59 1.15 13.77
CA CYS A 74 3.45 1.65 12.76
C CYS A 74 4.52 2.43 13.46
#